data_e5957d27cbd65ab6116d0b4a20d4b3ce
#
_entry.id   e5957d27cbd65ab6116d0b4a20d4b3ce
#
_cell.length_a   1.000
_cell.length_b   1.000
_cell.length_c   1.000
_cell.angle_alpha   90.00
_cell.angle_beta   90.00
_cell.angle_gamma   90.00
#
_symmetry.space_group_name_H-M   'P 1'
#
loop_
_entity.id
_entity.type
_entity.pdbx_description
1 polymer ?
#
loop_
_entity_poly.entity_id
_entity_poly.type
_entity_poly.pdbx_seq_one_letter_code
_entity_poly.pdbx_strand_id
1 'polypeptide(L)'
;KSKLIVVLNDNDMSIARPVGAMSKYLAKLLSGKLYFSFRETLKMIISAFSKRFSQKAGRAEDLLRNIVTGGTLFSELGFYYVGPIDGHDVENLVQIFENVKNSNHQGPVLIHVRTQKGKGYKPAEDSGDKYHGVSKFNVSTGEQAKSKSNVPSYTKVFAETLIKHAEQDTKIIGITGAMPSGTGLNLFEKKFPDRTFDVGIAEQHAVTFAAGLATEGYKPYAAIYSTFLQRAYDQVVHDVALQSLPVRFAIDRAGLVGADGPTHAGSFDITYLSTLPNFVVMAASDEAELVKMINTSVNINDR
;
A
#
# COMPACT_ATOMS: atom_id res chain seq x y z
N LYS A 1 -19.34 25.10 4.74
CA LYS A 1 -18.62 23.84 4.46
C LYS A 1 -18.23 23.83 3.00
N SER A 2 -16.97 23.48 2.68
CA SER A 2 -16.51 23.39 1.29
C SER A 2 -17.06 22.15 0.60
N LYS A 3 -17.46 22.27 -0.66
CA LYS A 3 -17.85 21.13 -1.49
C LYS A 3 -16.57 20.42 -1.96
N LEU A 4 -16.19 19.32 -1.30
CA LEU A 4 -15.09 18.45 -1.66
C LEU A 4 -15.64 17.20 -2.36
N ILE A 5 -15.13 16.88 -3.54
CA ILE A 5 -15.46 15.65 -4.24
C ILE A 5 -14.22 14.76 -4.23
N VAL A 6 -14.33 13.59 -3.62
CA VAL A 6 -13.28 12.57 -3.58
C VAL A 6 -13.70 11.41 -4.47
N VAL A 7 -12.86 11.03 -5.42
CA VAL A 7 -13.06 9.84 -6.24
C VAL A 7 -12.16 8.73 -5.73
N LEU A 8 -12.76 7.70 -5.16
CA LEU A 8 -12.07 6.49 -4.75
C LEU A 8 -12.06 5.51 -5.93
N ASN A 9 -10.93 5.39 -6.61
CA ASN A 9 -10.72 4.38 -7.64
C ASN A 9 -10.24 3.08 -6.99
N ASP A 10 -11.18 2.20 -6.71
CA ASP A 10 -10.93 0.90 -6.10
C ASP A 10 -10.71 -0.15 -7.18
N ASN A 11 -9.49 -0.65 -7.31
CA ASN A 11 -9.09 -1.67 -8.27
C ASN A 11 -8.59 -2.96 -7.60
N ASP A 12 -8.88 -3.16 -6.31
CA ASP A 12 -8.45 -4.30 -5.49
C ASP A 12 -6.93 -4.53 -5.49
N MET A 13 -6.13 -3.49 -5.82
CA MET A 13 -4.69 -3.61 -5.95
C MET A 13 -3.98 -2.29 -5.62
N SER A 14 -2.84 -2.41 -4.92
CA SER A 14 -1.84 -1.36 -4.76
C SER A 14 -0.63 -1.69 -5.65
N ILE A 15 0.58 -1.48 -5.18
CA ILE A 15 1.82 -1.98 -5.81
C ILE A 15 1.91 -3.50 -5.61
N ALA A 16 1.53 -3.98 -4.42
CA ALA A 16 1.34 -5.37 -4.07
C ALA A 16 -0.14 -5.66 -3.78
N ARG A 17 -0.48 -6.91 -3.49
CA ARG A 17 -1.84 -7.28 -3.07
C ARG A 17 -2.20 -6.56 -1.78
N PRO A 18 -3.45 -6.09 -1.64
CA PRO A 18 -3.84 -5.34 -0.47
C PRO A 18 -3.78 -6.21 0.79
N VAL A 19 -3.28 -5.60 1.86
CA VAL A 19 -3.22 -6.18 3.20
C VAL A 19 -4.08 -5.37 4.18
N GLY A 20 -4.55 -6.02 5.24
CA GLY A 20 -5.24 -5.35 6.33
C GLY A 20 -6.77 -5.36 6.29
N ALA A 21 -7.37 -4.80 7.35
CA ALA A 21 -8.79 -4.88 7.63
C ALA A 21 -9.65 -4.06 6.65
N MET A 22 -9.16 -2.90 6.20
CA MET A 22 -9.89 -2.03 5.26
C MET A 22 -10.13 -2.71 3.93
N SER A 23 -9.10 -3.38 3.37
CA SER A 23 -9.23 -4.13 2.11
C SER A 23 -10.21 -5.29 2.25
N LYS A 24 -10.16 -6.00 3.38
CA LYS A 24 -11.14 -7.06 3.70
C LYS A 24 -12.56 -6.50 3.86
N TYR A 25 -12.69 -5.33 4.46
CA TYR A 25 -13.98 -4.64 4.62
C TYR A 25 -14.55 -4.23 3.27
N LEU A 26 -13.77 -3.58 2.41
CA LEU A 26 -14.19 -3.20 1.06
C LEU A 26 -14.56 -4.43 0.22
N ALA A 27 -13.74 -5.48 0.25
CA ALA A 27 -14.04 -6.74 -0.43
C ALA A 27 -15.34 -7.39 0.08
N LYS A 28 -15.59 -7.37 1.39
CA LYS A 28 -16.82 -7.90 2.00
C LYS A 28 -18.06 -7.09 1.61
N LEU A 29 -17.95 -5.77 1.53
CA LEU A 29 -19.02 -4.91 1.02
C LEU A 29 -19.42 -5.28 -0.41
N LEU A 30 -18.45 -5.74 -1.20
CA LEU A 30 -18.61 -5.99 -2.63
C LEU A 30 -19.02 -7.42 -2.96
N SER A 31 -18.75 -8.40 -2.09
CA SER A 31 -18.95 -9.85 -2.34
C SER A 31 -20.22 -10.44 -1.74
N GLY A 32 -21.00 -9.68 -0.97
CA GLY A 32 -22.18 -10.18 -0.27
C GLY A 32 -23.32 -10.52 -1.23
N LYS A 33 -23.61 -11.82 -1.46
CA LYS A 33 -24.82 -12.26 -2.18
C LYS A 33 -26.11 -11.71 -1.58
N LEU A 34 -26.15 -11.51 -0.27
CA LEU A 34 -27.22 -10.83 0.46
C LEU A 34 -27.39 -9.37 0.02
N TYR A 35 -26.32 -8.69 -0.37
CA TYR A 35 -26.33 -7.32 -0.87
C TYR A 35 -27.14 -7.19 -2.17
N PHE A 36 -26.95 -8.07 -3.12
CA PHE A 36 -27.68 -8.03 -4.41
C PHE A 36 -29.15 -8.38 -4.24
N SER A 37 -29.47 -9.41 -3.46
CA SER A 37 -30.86 -9.84 -3.22
C SER A 37 -31.64 -8.80 -2.40
N PHE A 38 -31.03 -8.21 -1.37
CA PHE A 38 -31.65 -7.18 -0.52
C PHE A 38 -31.85 -5.87 -1.29
N ARG A 39 -30.91 -5.50 -2.16
CA ARG A 39 -31.00 -4.31 -3.02
C ARG A 39 -32.19 -4.35 -3.97
N GLU A 40 -32.44 -5.48 -4.61
CA GLU A 40 -33.59 -5.66 -5.53
C GLU A 40 -34.92 -5.59 -4.77
N THR A 41 -34.99 -6.22 -3.59
CA THR A 41 -36.18 -6.20 -2.75
C THR A 41 -36.47 -4.79 -2.20
N LEU A 42 -35.42 -4.05 -1.78
CA LEU A 42 -35.59 -2.67 -1.28
C LEU A 42 -35.91 -1.68 -2.40
N LYS A 43 -35.35 -1.83 -3.60
CA LYS A 43 -35.77 -1.01 -4.76
C LYS A 43 -37.27 -1.14 -5.02
N MET A 44 -37.83 -2.34 -4.92
CA MET A 44 -39.28 -2.57 -5.06
C MET A 44 -40.07 -1.87 -3.93
N ILE A 45 -39.58 -1.95 -2.68
CA ILE A 45 -40.26 -1.33 -1.53
C ILE A 45 -40.20 0.19 -1.63
N ILE A 46 -39.05 0.78 -1.96
CA ILE A 46 -38.88 2.24 -2.07
C ILE A 46 -39.70 2.79 -3.24
N SER A 47 -39.78 2.09 -4.37
CA SER A 47 -40.62 2.49 -5.50
C SER A 47 -42.11 2.47 -5.16
N ALA A 48 -42.52 1.56 -4.27
CA ALA A 48 -43.90 1.45 -3.82
C ALA A 48 -44.29 2.52 -2.79
N PHE A 49 -43.34 2.98 -1.93
CA PHE A 49 -43.57 3.95 -0.89
C PHE A 49 -43.32 5.42 -1.28
N SER A 50 -42.60 5.67 -2.39
CA SER A 50 -42.18 7.01 -2.85
C SER A 50 -43.36 7.98 -3.17
N LYS A 51 -44.56 7.51 -3.28
CA LYS A 51 -45.74 8.35 -3.63
C LYS A 51 -46.46 9.02 -2.45
N ARG A 52 -46.08 8.79 -1.19
CA ARG A 52 -46.87 9.28 -0.04
C ARG A 52 -46.16 10.02 1.11
N PHE A 53 -44.83 10.19 1.12
CA PHE A 53 -44.13 10.80 2.26
C PHE A 53 -43.07 11.82 1.87
N SER A 54 -43.42 13.07 1.76
CA SER A 54 -42.58 14.14 1.26
C SER A 54 -42.08 15.15 2.31
N GLN A 55 -41.78 14.90 3.53
CA GLN A 55 -41.09 15.92 4.34
C GLN A 55 -40.40 15.48 5.65
N LYS A 56 -40.53 14.24 6.10
CA LYS A 56 -39.74 13.73 7.25
C LYS A 56 -38.84 12.55 6.93
N ALA A 57 -38.71 12.22 5.65
CA ALA A 57 -38.06 11.00 5.18
C ALA A 57 -36.55 11.11 4.98
N GLY A 58 -35.95 12.31 4.98
CA GLY A 58 -34.52 12.49 4.60
C GLY A 58 -33.53 11.64 5.43
N ARG A 59 -33.71 11.61 6.76
CA ARG A 59 -32.81 10.82 7.62
C ARG A 59 -33.03 9.31 7.50
N ALA A 60 -34.29 8.89 7.34
CA ALA A 60 -34.59 7.47 7.15
C ALA A 60 -34.21 6.99 5.76
N GLU A 61 -34.33 7.84 4.75
CA GLU A 61 -33.89 7.59 3.39
C GLU A 61 -32.36 7.49 3.31
N ASP A 62 -31.63 8.37 3.98
CA ASP A 62 -30.17 8.33 4.08
C ASP A 62 -29.68 7.07 4.82
N LEU A 63 -30.35 6.69 5.90
CA LEU A 63 -30.02 5.48 6.65
C LEU A 63 -30.27 4.21 5.81
N LEU A 64 -31.41 4.13 5.17
CA LEU A 64 -31.75 3.02 4.27
C LEU A 64 -30.81 2.97 3.07
N ARG A 65 -30.50 4.11 2.49
CA ARG A 65 -29.55 4.23 1.40
C ARG A 65 -28.17 3.74 1.82
N ASN A 66 -27.67 4.18 2.98
CA ASN A 66 -26.36 3.77 3.52
C ASN A 66 -26.29 2.26 3.80
N ILE A 67 -27.35 1.67 4.31
CA ILE A 67 -27.46 0.22 4.52
C ILE A 67 -27.43 -0.52 3.18
N VAL A 68 -28.14 0.00 2.17
CA VAL A 68 -28.25 -0.62 0.84
C VAL A 68 -26.98 -0.45 0.00
N THR A 69 -26.30 0.68 0.13
CA THR A 69 -25.09 0.98 -0.67
C THR A 69 -23.80 0.52 -0.02
N GLY A 70 -23.82 0.03 1.22
CA GLY A 70 -22.62 -0.41 1.94
C GLY A 70 -21.65 0.72 2.30
N GLY A 71 -22.08 1.96 2.17
CA GLY A 71 -21.27 3.14 2.43
C GLY A 71 -21.19 3.59 3.88
N THR A 72 -21.55 2.76 4.83
CA THR A 72 -21.67 3.12 6.25
C THR A 72 -20.43 3.75 6.85
N LEU A 73 -19.24 3.19 6.60
CA LEU A 73 -17.99 3.76 7.12
C LEU A 73 -17.74 5.19 6.59
N PHE A 74 -17.90 5.40 5.30
CA PHE A 74 -17.67 6.72 4.70
C PHE A 74 -18.75 7.72 5.12
N SER A 75 -19.96 7.24 5.32
CA SER A 75 -21.07 8.06 5.82
C SER A 75 -20.84 8.48 7.26
N GLU A 76 -20.34 7.59 8.13
CA GLU A 76 -19.94 7.90 9.50
C GLU A 76 -18.80 8.94 9.54
N LEU A 77 -17.90 8.90 8.57
CA LEU A 77 -16.85 9.92 8.38
C LEU A 77 -17.40 11.25 7.80
N GLY A 78 -18.72 11.35 7.57
CA GLY A 78 -19.40 12.55 7.12
C GLY A 78 -19.41 12.78 5.61
N PHE A 79 -19.08 11.76 4.81
CA PHE A 79 -19.21 11.84 3.36
C PHE A 79 -20.61 11.46 2.87
N TYR A 80 -21.08 12.18 1.86
CA TYR A 80 -22.18 11.68 1.03
C TYR A 80 -21.60 10.63 0.06
N TYR A 81 -21.94 9.37 0.30
CA TYR A 81 -21.39 8.25 -0.47
C TYR A 81 -22.20 7.97 -1.74
N VAL A 82 -21.51 7.86 -2.88
CA VAL A 82 -22.06 7.51 -4.19
C VAL A 82 -21.30 6.30 -4.73
N GLY A 83 -21.97 5.17 -4.88
CA GLY A 83 -21.33 3.97 -5.41
C GLY A 83 -21.79 2.67 -4.73
N PRO A 84 -21.08 1.54 -5.00
CA PRO A 84 -20.00 1.41 -5.97
C PRO A 84 -20.48 1.47 -7.42
N ILE A 85 -19.65 2.08 -8.30
CA ILE A 85 -19.94 2.32 -9.71
C ILE A 85 -18.94 1.54 -10.56
N ASP A 86 -19.38 0.98 -11.70
CA ASP A 86 -18.44 0.42 -12.68
C ASP A 86 -17.61 1.52 -13.33
N GLY A 87 -16.30 1.53 -13.03
CA GLY A 87 -15.37 2.54 -13.53
C GLY A 87 -14.95 2.34 -14.99
N HIS A 88 -15.38 1.26 -15.62
CA HIS A 88 -15.17 1.02 -17.05
C HIS A 88 -16.38 1.45 -17.90
N ASP A 89 -17.51 1.78 -17.27
CA ASP A 89 -18.66 2.39 -17.92
C ASP A 89 -18.52 3.93 -17.90
N VAL A 90 -17.80 4.46 -18.90
CA VAL A 90 -17.47 5.89 -19.00
C VAL A 90 -18.71 6.75 -19.17
N GLU A 91 -19.72 6.29 -19.90
CA GLU A 91 -20.94 7.07 -20.13
C GLU A 91 -21.71 7.28 -18.83
N ASN A 92 -21.88 6.21 -18.05
CA ASN A 92 -22.51 6.28 -16.72
C ASN A 92 -21.69 7.16 -15.75
N LEU A 93 -20.35 7.07 -15.77
CA LEU A 93 -19.48 7.91 -14.94
C LEU A 93 -19.66 9.39 -15.23
N VAL A 94 -19.72 9.78 -16.51
CA VAL A 94 -19.94 11.19 -16.91
C VAL A 94 -21.25 11.71 -16.34
N GLN A 95 -22.34 10.94 -16.49
CA GLN A 95 -23.65 11.32 -15.94
C GLN A 95 -23.62 11.49 -14.41
N ILE A 96 -22.93 10.59 -13.71
CA ILE A 96 -22.80 10.66 -12.25
C ILE A 96 -22.00 11.90 -11.83
N PHE A 97 -20.88 12.20 -12.50
CA PHE A 97 -20.09 13.38 -12.20
C PHE A 97 -20.88 14.67 -12.46
N GLU A 98 -21.64 14.74 -13.54
CA GLU A 98 -22.52 15.87 -13.83
C GLU A 98 -23.60 16.03 -12.75
N ASN A 99 -24.24 14.95 -12.34
CA ASN A 99 -25.24 14.96 -11.28
C ASN A 99 -24.66 15.45 -9.95
N VAL A 100 -23.48 14.96 -9.56
CA VAL A 100 -22.81 15.37 -8.33
C VAL A 100 -22.36 16.82 -8.40
N LYS A 101 -21.82 17.26 -9.56
CA LYS A 101 -21.41 18.65 -9.81
C LYS A 101 -22.59 19.61 -9.63
N ASN A 102 -23.73 19.26 -10.21
CA ASN A 102 -24.93 20.10 -10.25
C ASN A 102 -25.83 19.93 -9.00
N SER A 103 -25.51 19.00 -8.10
CA SER A 103 -26.27 18.79 -6.87
C SER A 103 -26.13 19.96 -5.91
N ASN A 104 -27.20 20.25 -5.16
CA ASN A 104 -27.21 21.25 -4.10
C ASN A 104 -26.66 20.70 -2.77
N HIS A 105 -26.02 19.52 -2.78
CA HIS A 105 -25.48 18.92 -1.57
C HIS A 105 -24.37 19.78 -0.97
N GLN A 106 -24.51 20.06 0.34
CA GLN A 106 -23.57 20.86 1.13
C GLN A 106 -22.70 19.93 1.97
N GLY A 107 -21.49 19.65 1.54
CA GLY A 107 -20.56 18.80 2.26
C GLY A 107 -19.68 17.97 1.33
N PRO A 108 -18.80 17.12 1.89
CA PRO A 108 -17.94 16.27 1.09
C PRO A 108 -18.72 15.11 0.47
N VAL A 109 -18.39 14.79 -0.78
CA VAL A 109 -18.95 13.66 -1.54
C VAL A 109 -17.83 12.67 -1.83
N LEU A 110 -18.08 11.38 -1.61
CA LEU A 110 -17.17 10.30 -2.00
C LEU A 110 -17.83 9.48 -3.10
N ILE A 111 -17.20 9.46 -4.27
CA ILE A 111 -17.61 8.66 -5.42
C ILE A 111 -16.72 7.41 -5.46
N HIS A 112 -17.30 6.25 -5.16
CA HIS A 112 -16.58 4.98 -5.16
C HIS A 112 -16.71 4.31 -6.53
N VAL A 113 -15.60 4.29 -7.26
CA VAL A 113 -15.50 3.74 -8.60
C VAL A 113 -14.71 2.44 -8.55
N ARG A 114 -15.28 1.36 -9.07
CA ARG A 114 -14.61 0.07 -9.19
C ARG A 114 -14.00 -0.09 -10.56
N THR A 115 -12.72 -0.41 -10.59
CA THR A 115 -11.99 -0.71 -11.83
C THR A 115 -11.22 -2.02 -11.70
N GLN A 116 -10.73 -2.51 -12.80
CA GLN A 116 -9.81 -3.64 -12.87
C GLN A 116 -8.52 -3.14 -13.49
N LYS A 117 -7.43 -3.21 -12.74
CA LYS A 117 -6.10 -2.82 -13.21
C LYS A 117 -5.69 -3.71 -14.40
N GLY A 118 -5.19 -3.09 -15.47
CA GLY A 118 -4.78 -3.78 -16.69
C GLY A 118 -5.90 -4.21 -17.63
N LYS A 119 -7.18 -3.91 -17.31
CA LYS A 119 -8.34 -4.29 -18.13
C LYS A 119 -8.22 -3.81 -19.58
N GLY A 120 -8.53 -4.70 -20.50
CA GLY A 120 -8.45 -4.46 -21.94
C GLY A 120 -7.13 -4.89 -22.58
N TYR A 121 -6.15 -5.31 -21.75
CA TYR A 121 -4.88 -5.86 -22.26
C TYR A 121 -4.56 -7.21 -21.57
N LYS A 122 -4.83 -8.30 -22.28
CA LYS A 122 -4.75 -9.65 -21.74
C LYS A 122 -3.44 -9.98 -21.02
N PRO A 123 -2.24 -9.62 -21.55
CA PRO A 123 -1.00 -9.87 -20.83
C PRO A 123 -0.88 -9.14 -19.47
N ALA A 124 -1.47 -7.95 -19.34
CA ALA A 124 -1.53 -7.25 -18.07
C ALA A 124 -2.56 -7.86 -17.11
N GLU A 125 -3.71 -8.30 -17.64
CA GLU A 125 -4.73 -8.96 -16.83
C GLU A 125 -4.25 -10.29 -16.24
N ASP A 126 -3.39 -11.01 -16.94
CA ASP A 126 -2.82 -12.29 -16.51
C ASP A 126 -1.56 -12.13 -15.63
N SER A 127 -0.90 -10.98 -15.66
CA SER A 127 0.27 -10.70 -14.84
C SER A 127 -0.07 -10.52 -13.36
N GLY A 128 0.81 -10.98 -12.47
CA GLY A 128 0.63 -10.84 -11.03
C GLY A 128 0.71 -9.39 -10.53
N ASP A 129 1.53 -8.55 -11.19
CA ASP A 129 1.69 -7.12 -10.91
C ASP A 129 0.78 -6.23 -11.74
N LYS A 130 -0.03 -6.84 -12.64
CA LYS A 130 -0.93 -6.14 -13.55
C LYS A 130 -0.23 -5.03 -14.36
N TYR A 131 1.04 -5.25 -14.69
CA TYR A 131 1.90 -4.28 -15.38
C TYR A 131 2.04 -2.95 -14.61
N HIS A 132 2.12 -3.01 -13.29
CA HIS A 132 2.47 -1.84 -12.49
C HIS A 132 3.95 -1.51 -12.65
N GLY A 133 4.27 -0.36 -13.27
CA GLY A 133 5.65 0.09 -13.46
C GLY A 133 6.47 -0.80 -14.40
N VAL A 134 5.94 -1.10 -15.58
CA VAL A 134 6.57 -1.98 -16.57
C VAL A 134 7.74 -1.34 -17.30
N SER A 135 8.73 -2.17 -17.69
CA SER A 135 9.76 -1.82 -18.67
C SER A 135 9.18 -1.79 -20.10
N LYS A 136 10.00 -1.41 -21.10
CA LYS A 136 9.58 -1.54 -22.51
C LYS A 136 9.18 -2.98 -22.80
N PHE A 137 8.05 -3.19 -23.46
CA PHE A 137 7.53 -4.50 -23.79
C PHE A 137 7.00 -4.56 -25.23
N ASN A 138 6.91 -5.76 -25.77
CA ASN A 138 6.28 -6.03 -27.05
C ASN A 138 4.75 -6.04 -26.85
N VAL A 139 4.04 -5.14 -27.50
CA VAL A 139 2.59 -4.98 -27.33
C VAL A 139 1.81 -6.23 -27.77
N SER A 140 2.28 -6.96 -28.79
CA SER A 140 1.60 -8.14 -29.29
C SER A 140 1.74 -9.36 -28.39
N THR A 141 2.92 -9.55 -27.75
CA THR A 141 3.22 -10.72 -26.92
C THR A 141 3.13 -10.45 -25.43
N GLY A 142 3.25 -9.20 -25.01
CA GLY A 142 3.36 -8.82 -23.60
C GLY A 142 4.77 -9.04 -23.02
N GLU A 143 5.73 -9.52 -23.81
CA GLU A 143 7.07 -9.78 -23.31
C GLU A 143 7.81 -8.50 -22.97
N GLN A 144 8.25 -8.40 -21.72
CA GLN A 144 9.02 -7.27 -21.23
C GLN A 144 10.51 -7.43 -21.51
N ALA A 145 11.15 -6.32 -21.89
CA ALA A 145 12.60 -6.30 -22.07
C ALA A 145 13.30 -6.56 -20.73
N LYS A 146 14.03 -7.66 -20.65
CA LYS A 146 14.87 -7.96 -19.48
C LYS A 146 16.17 -7.15 -19.58
N SER A 147 16.51 -6.41 -18.55
CA SER A 147 17.83 -5.80 -18.42
C SER A 147 18.88 -6.92 -18.35
N LYS A 148 19.82 -6.91 -19.28
CA LYS A 148 21.00 -7.80 -19.24
C LYS A 148 22.08 -7.07 -18.45
N SER A 149 22.11 -7.26 -17.14
CA SER A 149 23.24 -6.85 -16.31
C SER A 149 24.09 -8.08 -16.00
N ASN A 150 25.40 -7.97 -16.18
CA ASN A 150 26.37 -9.01 -15.78
C ASN A 150 26.73 -8.89 -14.30
N VAL A 151 26.24 -7.85 -13.62
CA VAL A 151 26.52 -7.57 -12.21
C VAL A 151 25.21 -7.73 -11.44
N PRO A 152 25.20 -8.39 -10.28
CA PRO A 152 24.01 -8.49 -9.43
C PRO A 152 23.61 -7.10 -8.92
N SER A 153 22.31 -6.85 -8.80
CA SER A 153 21.84 -5.61 -8.17
C SER A 153 22.09 -5.65 -6.66
N TYR A 154 22.29 -4.49 -6.03
CA TYR A 154 22.40 -4.39 -4.57
C TYR A 154 21.20 -5.01 -3.85
N THR A 155 19.99 -4.83 -4.37
CA THR A 155 18.76 -5.48 -3.88
C THR A 155 18.89 -7.00 -3.82
N LYS A 156 19.46 -7.62 -4.87
CA LYS A 156 19.68 -9.07 -4.90
C LYS A 156 20.77 -9.49 -3.92
N VAL A 157 21.88 -8.78 -3.86
CA VAL A 157 22.99 -9.05 -2.92
C VAL A 157 22.50 -8.94 -1.47
N PHE A 158 21.71 -7.91 -1.15
CA PHE A 158 21.06 -7.76 0.14
C PHE A 158 20.20 -8.98 0.50
N ALA A 159 19.26 -9.33 -0.39
CA ALA A 159 18.33 -10.42 -0.13
C ALA A 159 19.06 -11.76 0.07
N GLU A 160 20.01 -12.11 -0.80
CA GLU A 160 20.76 -13.37 -0.73
C GLU A 160 21.65 -13.44 0.52
N THR A 161 22.23 -12.32 0.94
CA THR A 161 23.04 -12.25 2.16
C THR A 161 22.16 -12.37 3.41
N LEU A 162 21.05 -11.66 3.45
CA LEU A 162 20.10 -11.74 4.56
C LEU A 162 19.53 -13.16 4.70
N ILE A 163 19.21 -13.83 3.60
CA ILE A 163 18.76 -15.24 3.58
C ILE A 163 19.79 -16.15 4.24
N LYS A 164 21.07 -16.02 3.89
CA LYS A 164 22.16 -16.85 4.49
C LYS A 164 22.24 -16.69 6.01
N HIS A 165 22.07 -15.45 6.51
CA HIS A 165 22.02 -15.22 7.95
C HIS A 165 20.75 -15.78 8.59
N ALA A 166 19.61 -15.63 7.95
CA ALA A 166 18.33 -16.12 8.45
C ALA A 166 18.21 -17.66 8.48
N GLU A 167 19.04 -18.37 7.70
CA GLU A 167 19.19 -19.83 7.82
C GLU A 167 19.82 -20.25 9.14
N GLN A 168 20.67 -19.39 9.71
CA GLN A 168 21.40 -19.66 10.95
C GLN A 168 20.77 -18.98 12.15
N ASP A 169 19.99 -17.92 11.96
CA ASP A 169 19.34 -17.13 13.01
C ASP A 169 17.85 -16.96 12.73
N THR A 170 17.05 -17.66 13.51
CA THR A 170 15.57 -17.63 13.38
C THR A 170 14.94 -16.32 13.83
N LYS A 171 15.70 -15.45 14.51
CA LYS A 171 15.24 -14.14 14.98
C LYS A 171 15.24 -13.07 13.89
N ILE A 172 15.84 -13.32 12.73
CA ILE A 172 15.84 -12.38 11.60
C ILE A 172 14.47 -12.36 10.96
N ILE A 173 13.89 -11.15 10.89
CA ILE A 173 12.56 -10.85 10.36
C ILE A 173 12.68 -9.81 9.25
N GLY A 174 12.02 -10.02 8.13
CA GLY A 174 11.92 -9.04 7.03
C GLY A 174 10.60 -8.26 7.05
N ILE A 175 10.66 -6.94 6.96
CA ILE A 175 9.49 -6.05 6.94
C ILE A 175 9.60 -5.12 5.74
N THR A 176 8.52 -4.95 4.96
CA THR A 176 8.47 -4.00 3.85
C THR A 176 7.14 -3.26 3.80
N GLY A 177 7.11 -2.12 3.13
CA GLY A 177 5.92 -1.31 2.90
C GLY A 177 5.44 -1.39 1.45
N ALA A 178 4.72 -2.45 1.07
CA ALA A 178 4.19 -2.71 -0.27
C ALA A 178 5.23 -2.85 -1.40
N MET A 179 6.52 -3.03 -1.06
CA MET A 179 7.61 -3.06 -2.03
C MET A 179 8.48 -4.35 -1.94
N PRO A 180 7.87 -5.55 -1.87
CA PRO A 180 8.65 -6.78 -1.64
C PRO A 180 9.66 -7.05 -2.76
N SER A 181 9.31 -6.85 -4.03
CA SER A 181 10.21 -7.07 -5.16
C SER A 181 11.29 -5.98 -5.27
N GLY A 182 10.93 -4.74 -4.97
CA GLY A 182 11.84 -3.61 -5.05
C GLY A 182 12.91 -3.60 -3.97
N THR A 183 12.64 -4.22 -2.82
CA THR A 183 13.59 -4.36 -1.71
C THR A 183 14.26 -5.73 -1.64
N GLY A 184 13.87 -6.67 -2.52
CA GLY A 184 14.39 -8.04 -2.51
C GLY A 184 13.73 -8.98 -1.49
N LEU A 185 12.82 -8.47 -0.65
CA LEU A 185 12.15 -9.29 0.36
C LEU A 185 11.20 -10.35 -0.24
N ASN A 186 10.81 -10.23 -1.51
CA ASN A 186 10.13 -11.31 -2.22
C ASN A 186 10.98 -12.59 -2.36
N LEU A 187 12.31 -12.48 -2.34
CA LEU A 187 13.22 -13.62 -2.33
C LEU A 187 13.31 -14.22 -0.93
N PHE A 188 13.35 -13.36 0.10
CA PHE A 188 13.35 -13.77 1.49
C PHE A 188 12.01 -14.45 1.86
N GLU A 189 10.87 -13.91 1.45
CA GLU A 189 9.53 -14.45 1.67
C GLU A 189 9.37 -15.87 1.12
N LYS A 190 9.89 -16.14 -0.08
CA LYS A 190 9.85 -17.49 -0.68
C LYS A 190 10.47 -18.55 0.21
N LYS A 191 11.46 -18.19 1.01
CA LYS A 191 12.19 -19.09 1.90
C LYS A 191 11.67 -19.06 3.34
N PHE A 192 11.23 -17.89 3.80
CA PHE A 192 10.79 -17.62 5.15
C PHE A 192 9.44 -16.87 5.17
N PRO A 193 8.34 -17.48 4.70
CA PRO A 193 7.04 -16.79 4.60
C PRO A 193 6.53 -16.32 5.97
N ASP A 194 6.75 -17.09 7.04
CA ASP A 194 6.29 -16.75 8.38
C ASP A 194 7.17 -15.69 9.08
N ARG A 195 8.26 -15.27 8.44
CA ARG A 195 9.19 -14.25 8.93
C ARG A 195 9.27 -13.05 8.01
N THR A 196 8.31 -12.91 7.09
CA THR A 196 8.22 -11.78 6.17
C THR A 196 6.87 -11.10 6.35
N PHE A 197 6.90 -9.78 6.54
CA PHE A 197 5.71 -8.98 6.74
C PHE A 197 5.68 -7.82 5.75
N ASP A 198 4.64 -7.81 4.92
CA ASP A 198 4.28 -6.63 4.12
C ASP A 198 3.18 -5.87 4.85
N VAL A 199 3.46 -4.66 5.28
CA VAL A 199 2.52 -3.83 6.02
C VAL A 199 1.66 -2.94 5.11
N GLY A 200 1.80 -3.07 3.80
CA GLY A 200 1.18 -2.16 2.82
C GLY A 200 1.90 -0.81 2.79
N ILE A 201 1.24 0.22 2.23
CA ILE A 201 1.81 1.59 2.17
C ILE A 201 1.61 2.25 3.55
N ALA A 202 2.36 1.77 4.54
CA ALA A 202 2.26 2.20 5.93
C ALA A 202 3.64 2.16 6.62
N GLU A 203 4.56 3.00 6.17
CA GLU A 203 5.95 3.03 6.63
C GLU A 203 6.05 3.33 8.13
N GLN A 204 5.16 4.18 8.68
CA GLN A 204 5.08 4.43 10.11
C GLN A 204 4.81 3.12 10.89
N HIS A 205 3.84 2.35 10.41
CA HIS A 205 3.53 1.05 11.02
C HIS A 205 4.71 0.08 10.89
N ALA A 206 5.41 0.07 9.75
CA ALA A 206 6.59 -0.77 9.56
C ALA A 206 7.66 -0.51 10.63
N VAL A 207 7.94 0.76 10.92
CA VAL A 207 8.95 1.15 11.90
C VAL A 207 8.50 0.82 13.33
N THR A 208 7.29 1.19 13.73
CA THR A 208 6.76 0.86 15.06
C THR A 208 6.68 -0.66 15.29
N PHE A 209 6.27 -1.40 14.27
CA PHE A 209 6.23 -2.87 14.33
C PHE A 209 7.64 -3.47 14.47
N ALA A 210 8.63 -2.95 13.72
CA ALA A 210 10.01 -3.35 13.85
C ALA A 210 10.57 -3.05 15.26
N ALA A 211 10.25 -1.88 15.82
CA ALA A 211 10.62 -1.52 17.18
C ALA A 211 10.05 -2.51 18.20
N GLY A 212 8.75 -2.85 18.09
CA GLY A 212 8.11 -3.85 18.97
C GLY A 212 8.76 -5.24 18.87
N LEU A 213 9.13 -5.69 17.67
CA LEU A 213 9.86 -6.95 17.50
C LEU A 213 11.26 -6.90 18.13
N ALA A 214 11.94 -5.77 18.03
CA ALA A 214 13.27 -5.59 18.63
C ALA A 214 13.23 -5.66 20.16
N THR A 215 12.16 -5.19 20.82
CA THR A 215 11.99 -5.32 22.29
C THR A 215 11.92 -6.78 22.75
N GLU A 216 11.43 -7.67 21.88
CA GLU A 216 11.34 -9.12 22.14
C GLU A 216 12.60 -9.90 21.68
N GLY A 217 13.67 -9.17 21.33
CA GLY A 217 14.96 -9.72 20.94
C GLY A 217 14.98 -10.33 19.54
N TYR A 218 14.01 -9.98 18.68
CA TYR A 218 14.09 -10.27 17.26
C TYR A 218 15.07 -9.29 16.56
N LYS A 219 15.48 -9.64 15.36
CA LYS A 219 16.36 -8.85 14.52
C LYS A 219 15.61 -8.37 13.27
N PRO A 220 14.74 -7.37 13.40
CA PRO A 220 13.95 -6.87 12.29
C PRO A 220 14.82 -6.10 11.29
N TYR A 221 14.64 -6.41 10.01
CA TYR A 221 15.14 -5.65 8.86
C TYR A 221 13.96 -4.95 8.19
N ALA A 222 13.82 -3.66 8.42
CA ALA A 222 12.85 -2.80 7.76
C ALA A 222 13.42 -2.34 6.42
N ALA A 223 13.04 -3.04 5.34
CA ALA A 223 13.49 -2.75 3.98
C ALA A 223 12.51 -1.79 3.31
N ILE A 224 12.90 -0.52 3.21
CA ILE A 224 12.07 0.59 2.77
C ILE A 224 12.88 1.49 1.84
N TYR A 225 12.24 2.06 0.80
CA TYR A 225 12.91 3.05 -0.05
C TYR A 225 13.21 4.33 0.73
N SER A 226 14.36 4.92 0.43
CA SER A 226 14.84 6.14 1.09
C SER A 226 13.78 7.26 1.12
N THR A 227 13.18 7.58 -0.03
CA THR A 227 12.15 8.61 -0.12
C THR A 227 10.88 8.28 0.70
N PHE A 228 10.54 7.01 0.87
CA PHE A 228 9.34 6.60 1.62
C PHE A 228 9.59 6.54 3.13
N LEU A 229 10.82 6.26 3.56
CA LEU A 229 11.18 6.25 4.99
C LEU A 229 11.00 7.63 5.64
N GLN A 230 11.06 8.72 4.87
CA GLN A 230 10.76 10.07 5.37
C GLN A 230 9.40 10.17 6.06
N ARG A 231 8.40 9.41 5.58
CA ARG A 231 7.05 9.38 6.19
C ARG A 231 7.07 8.82 7.61
N ALA A 232 8.04 7.98 7.94
CA ALA A 232 8.17 7.32 9.24
C ALA A 232 9.27 7.91 10.12
N TYR A 233 9.78 9.10 9.81
CA TYR A 233 10.88 9.72 10.56
C TYR A 233 10.55 9.92 12.04
N ASP A 234 9.32 10.32 12.35
CA ASP A 234 8.87 10.46 13.74
C ASP A 234 8.97 9.13 14.51
N GLN A 235 8.55 8.02 13.90
CA GLN A 235 8.67 6.69 14.50
C GLN A 235 10.12 6.23 14.62
N VAL A 236 10.99 6.58 13.66
CA VAL A 236 12.43 6.33 13.79
C VAL A 236 13.00 7.03 15.02
N VAL A 237 12.59 8.27 15.26
CA VAL A 237 13.03 9.05 16.45
C VAL A 237 12.45 8.46 17.74
N HIS A 238 11.14 8.37 17.83
CA HIS A 238 10.45 8.05 19.09
C HIS A 238 10.46 6.56 19.43
N ASP A 239 10.22 5.71 18.43
CA ASP A 239 10.04 4.28 18.69
C ASP A 239 11.36 3.51 18.65
N VAL A 240 12.38 4.03 17.96
CA VAL A 240 13.67 3.34 17.79
C VAL A 240 14.81 4.10 18.50
N ALA A 241 15.14 5.33 18.07
CA ALA A 241 16.33 6.05 18.54
C ALA A 241 16.29 6.36 20.04
N LEU A 242 15.18 6.92 20.54
CA LEU A 242 15.05 7.27 21.97
C LEU A 242 15.08 6.04 22.88
N GLN A 243 14.71 4.89 22.38
CA GLN A 243 14.69 3.64 23.12
C GLN A 243 15.94 2.79 22.88
N SER A 244 16.87 3.25 22.03
CA SER A 244 18.08 2.51 21.64
C SER A 244 17.78 1.07 21.18
N LEU A 245 16.75 0.89 20.35
CA LEU A 245 16.33 -0.41 19.87
C LEU A 245 17.11 -0.84 18.63
N PRO A 246 17.59 -2.08 18.55
CA PRO A 246 18.40 -2.57 17.43
C PRO A 246 17.53 -2.91 16.20
N VAL A 247 16.90 -1.92 15.60
CA VAL A 247 16.19 -2.04 14.33
C VAL A 247 17.16 -1.81 13.17
N ARG A 248 17.14 -2.68 12.16
CA ARG A 248 17.99 -2.55 10.97
C ARG A 248 17.17 -2.00 9.84
N PHE A 249 17.54 -0.82 9.36
CA PHE A 249 16.94 -0.18 8.20
C PHE A 249 17.75 -0.54 6.95
N ALA A 250 17.18 -1.35 6.05
CA ALA A 250 17.75 -1.60 4.73
C ALA A 250 17.12 -0.61 3.75
N ILE A 251 17.87 0.48 3.48
CA ILE A 251 17.36 1.61 2.71
C ILE A 251 17.69 1.42 1.23
N ASP A 252 16.69 1.06 0.44
CA ASP A 252 16.82 0.92 -1.01
C ASP A 252 16.55 2.28 -1.72
N ARG A 253 17.01 2.45 -2.95
CA ARG A 253 16.86 3.69 -3.72
C ARG A 253 17.43 4.93 -3.00
N ALA A 254 18.53 4.79 -2.25
CA ALA A 254 19.26 5.94 -1.72
C ALA A 254 20.00 6.68 -2.84
N GLY A 255 20.04 8.01 -2.80
CA GLY A 255 20.64 8.85 -3.81
C GLY A 255 19.75 9.08 -5.04
N LEU A 256 20.38 9.33 -6.20
CA LEU A 256 19.69 9.59 -7.47
C LEU A 256 19.34 8.28 -8.16
N VAL A 257 18.08 8.06 -8.44
CA VAL A 257 17.54 6.78 -8.92
C VAL A 257 17.13 6.77 -10.39
N GLY A 258 17.41 7.82 -11.15
CA GLY A 258 17.23 7.85 -12.60
C GLY A 258 15.83 7.59 -13.08
N ALA A 259 15.57 6.36 -13.56
CA ALA A 259 14.31 6.01 -14.21
C ALA A 259 13.05 6.15 -13.32
N ASP A 260 13.18 6.00 -12.01
CA ASP A 260 12.07 6.17 -11.08
C ASP A 260 11.68 7.65 -10.88
N GLY A 261 12.55 8.59 -11.31
CA GLY A 261 12.30 10.02 -11.33
C GLY A 261 12.45 10.73 -9.98
N PRO A 262 12.12 12.02 -9.94
CA PRO A 262 12.43 12.87 -8.78
C PRO A 262 11.68 12.50 -7.51
N THR A 263 10.53 11.86 -7.63
CA THR A 263 9.71 11.42 -6.48
C THR A 263 10.34 10.26 -5.71
N HIS A 264 11.32 9.57 -6.31
CA HIS A 264 12.01 8.42 -5.72
C HIS A 264 13.47 8.73 -5.36
N ALA A 265 13.95 9.95 -5.60
CA ALA A 265 15.30 10.35 -5.22
C ALA A 265 15.47 10.37 -3.71
N GLY A 266 16.39 9.56 -3.19
CA GLY A 266 16.69 9.39 -1.77
C GLY A 266 17.81 10.34 -1.32
N SER A 267 17.52 11.63 -1.21
CA SER A 267 18.56 12.65 -0.97
C SER A 267 18.75 13.04 0.49
N PHE A 268 17.90 12.58 1.41
CA PHE A 268 17.86 13.11 2.78
C PHE A 268 18.13 12.09 3.89
N ASP A 269 18.13 10.79 3.58
CA ASP A 269 18.26 9.71 4.55
C ASP A 269 19.53 9.79 5.40
N ILE A 270 20.69 9.98 4.80
CA ILE A 270 21.94 10.14 5.52
C ILE A 270 21.84 11.32 6.50
N THR A 271 21.30 12.46 6.04
CA THR A 271 21.21 13.66 6.86
C THR A 271 20.35 13.44 8.10
N TYR A 272 19.10 12.96 7.94
CA TYR A 272 18.21 12.85 9.09
C TYR A 272 18.53 11.65 10.00
N LEU A 273 19.11 10.55 9.47
CA LEU A 273 19.48 9.41 10.29
C LEU A 273 20.79 9.65 11.06
N SER A 274 21.78 10.35 10.47
CA SER A 274 23.05 10.61 11.12
C SER A 274 22.94 11.64 12.27
N THR A 275 21.85 12.38 12.36
CA THR A 275 21.58 13.28 13.50
C THR A 275 21.09 12.56 14.75
N LEU A 276 20.66 11.32 14.62
CA LEU A 276 20.08 10.56 15.72
C LEU A 276 21.17 9.88 16.57
N PRO A 277 21.07 9.93 17.91
CA PRO A 277 22.02 9.23 18.77
C PRO A 277 21.93 7.72 18.59
N ASN A 278 23.05 7.05 18.75
CA ASN A 278 23.17 5.58 18.69
C ASN A 278 22.86 4.96 17.31
N PHE A 279 22.71 5.77 16.26
CA PHE A 279 22.56 5.27 14.90
C PHE A 279 23.93 5.02 14.25
N VAL A 280 24.05 3.87 13.60
CA VAL A 280 25.19 3.54 12.72
C VAL A 280 24.69 3.64 11.28
N VAL A 281 25.16 4.64 10.54
CA VAL A 281 24.80 4.85 9.14
C VAL A 281 25.93 4.35 8.26
N MET A 282 25.60 3.46 7.31
CA MET A 282 26.56 2.84 6.41
C MET A 282 26.07 2.99 4.96
N ALA A 283 27.01 3.27 4.04
CA ALA A 283 26.71 3.33 2.61
C ALA A 283 27.80 2.53 1.85
N ALA A 284 27.39 1.45 1.18
CA ALA A 284 28.32 0.55 0.50
C ALA A 284 28.85 1.15 -0.80
N SER A 285 30.15 1.05 -1.03
CA SER A 285 30.79 1.45 -2.28
C SER A 285 30.67 0.40 -3.39
N ASP A 286 30.52 -0.87 -3.00
CA ASP A 286 30.36 -2.00 -3.90
C ASP A 286 29.57 -3.14 -3.23
N GLU A 287 29.32 -4.21 -4.00
CA GLU A 287 28.54 -5.36 -3.55
C GLU A 287 29.26 -6.16 -2.45
N ALA A 288 30.58 -6.21 -2.47
CA ALA A 288 31.38 -6.92 -1.48
C ALA A 288 31.35 -6.20 -0.13
N GLU A 289 31.38 -4.87 -0.15
CA GLU A 289 31.23 -4.04 1.04
C GLU A 289 29.82 -4.14 1.60
N LEU A 290 28.79 -4.16 0.75
CA LEU A 290 27.40 -4.38 1.18
C LEU A 290 27.25 -5.69 1.98
N VAL A 291 27.86 -6.79 1.51
CA VAL A 291 27.86 -8.06 2.25
C VAL A 291 28.50 -7.89 3.63
N LYS A 292 29.64 -7.19 3.73
CA LYS A 292 30.31 -6.93 5.02
C LYS A 292 29.45 -6.08 5.95
N MET A 293 28.77 -5.07 5.42
CA MET A 293 27.86 -4.22 6.19
C MET A 293 26.68 -5.00 6.75
N ILE A 294 26.07 -5.89 5.97
CA ILE A 294 25.00 -6.77 6.44
C ILE A 294 25.54 -7.70 7.53
N ASN A 295 26.71 -8.32 7.33
CA ASN A 295 27.36 -9.15 8.34
C ASN A 295 27.61 -8.38 9.65
N THR A 296 28.00 -7.11 9.57
CA THR A 296 28.17 -6.24 10.74
C THR A 296 26.82 -5.97 11.41
N SER A 297 25.81 -5.60 10.63
CA SER A 297 24.49 -5.21 11.17
C SER A 297 23.78 -6.35 11.91
N VAL A 298 23.98 -7.62 11.52
CA VAL A 298 23.42 -8.77 12.22
C VAL A 298 23.92 -8.88 13.67
N ASN A 299 25.13 -8.37 13.92
CA ASN A 299 25.80 -8.47 15.23
C ASN A 299 25.62 -7.23 16.13
N ILE A 300 25.02 -6.16 15.62
CA ILE A 300 24.67 -4.98 16.41
C ILE A 300 23.35 -5.26 17.15
N ASN A 301 23.38 -5.35 18.48
CA ASN A 301 22.20 -5.70 19.28
C ASN A 301 21.91 -4.70 20.40
N ASP A 302 22.60 -3.57 20.44
CA ASP A 302 22.56 -2.58 21.51
C ASP A 302 22.16 -1.17 21.05
N ARG A 303 21.87 -0.99 19.77
CA ARG A 303 21.55 0.30 19.17
C ARG A 303 20.87 0.15 17.81
#